data_7e8acd3b7929b3048a4587fe0385ffc1
#
_entry.id   7e8acd3b7929b3048a4587fe0385ffc1
#
_cell.length_a   1.000
_cell.length_b   1.000
_cell.length_c   1.000
_cell.angle_alpha   90.00
_cell.angle_beta   90.00
_cell.angle_gamma   90.00
#
_symmetry.space_group_name_H-M   'P 1'
#
loop_
_entity.id
_entity.type
_entity.pdbx_description
1 polymer ?
#
loop_
_entity_poly.entity_id
_entity_poly.type
_entity_poly.pdbx_seq_one_letter_code
_entity_poly.pdbx_strand_id
1 'polypeptide(L)'
;MIDCRGVSFSYDGVTPALDGIDLNIEDGEFFCILGGNGSGKSTFAKHLNALLQPDAGTVRINGMDASDPELVYDIRSTAGMVFQNPDDQLVATLVEDDVAFGPENLGVPSAQIAQRVREALKGVGLVGFERHETHALSGGQKQRVALAGVLAMEPRVLILDEASSMLDPRGRKGLMKVCRALHDRGMTIVMITHFMEEAAEADRVAVFRAGRVAMLGAPEEILTRADELAQLNLDMPASCCLGRALREKGVPVCAQVREVDMVAEIAQVYAERSGADVAGRPSASDSRVLDHASSAADGMVASEPVIEISHLSHSYSLSARERRRWRKRSTTVGASGKQTLWGNDPNSPWALRDVSLTVRRGEFLGLAGHTGSGKSTLVQHLNGLIRPQEGSVCALGLDLSSKKGAAAVKAKVGVVFQYPERQLFAETVAQDVAFGPRNLGLPQDEVVRRVATSLARVGLDLAAIGDKSPFELSGGQQRRVAFAGVLAMEPEVLVLDEPMAGLDPAARRDFLELIDRLHREGLTVVMVSHSMDDLANCCDRIVVMNEGAVFAEGTPAQVFAHANELKSIGLGVPAAQRMALSLVQAGVPLRCDKLYTVESLADELAGMLLGCADGPLRASRQAGSKMATQEEGC
;
A
#
# COMPACT_ATOMS: atom_id res chain seq x y z
N MET A 1 12.59 -5.46 -27.22
CA MET A 1 13.56 -4.83 -27.87
C MET A 1 13.40 -3.33 -28.06
N ILE A 2 13.84 -2.65 -27.01
CA ILE A 2 13.85 -1.20 -26.90
C ILE A 2 15.32 -0.77 -26.84
N ASP A 3 15.73 0.19 -27.68
CA ASP A 3 17.10 0.72 -27.72
C ASP A 3 17.04 2.24 -27.53
N CYS A 4 17.58 2.73 -26.42
CA CYS A 4 17.66 4.14 -26.05
C CYS A 4 19.12 4.55 -25.98
N ARG A 5 19.50 5.63 -26.68
CA ARG A 5 20.88 6.12 -26.72
C ARG A 5 20.95 7.62 -26.51
N GLY A 6 21.60 8.03 -25.42
CA GLY A 6 21.82 9.43 -25.07
C GLY A 6 20.53 10.23 -24.89
N VAL A 7 19.44 9.60 -24.44
CA VAL A 7 18.10 10.21 -24.38
C VAL A 7 18.08 11.32 -23.35
N SER A 8 17.79 12.54 -23.79
CA SER A 8 17.64 13.73 -22.94
C SER A 8 16.34 14.44 -23.26
N PHE A 9 15.68 14.96 -22.21
CA PHE A 9 14.39 15.65 -22.34
C PHE A 9 14.17 16.63 -21.20
N SER A 10 13.57 17.79 -21.51
CA SER A 10 13.15 18.80 -20.54
C SER A 10 11.75 19.31 -20.87
N TYR A 11 10.90 19.50 -19.84
CA TYR A 11 9.56 20.08 -20.03
C TYR A 11 9.59 21.60 -20.19
N ASP A 12 10.56 22.28 -19.61
CA ASP A 12 10.72 23.74 -19.58
C ASP A 12 11.91 24.25 -20.40
N GLY A 13 12.67 23.36 -21.01
CA GLY A 13 13.89 23.66 -21.76
C GLY A 13 15.10 24.03 -20.88
N VAL A 14 14.95 23.99 -19.54
CA VAL A 14 16.01 24.40 -18.60
C VAL A 14 16.40 23.23 -17.67
N THR A 15 15.42 22.59 -17.06
CA THR A 15 15.64 21.54 -16.09
C THR A 15 15.50 20.18 -16.76
N PRO A 16 16.59 19.37 -16.87
CA PRO A 16 16.50 18.06 -17.51
C PRO A 16 15.66 17.09 -16.67
N ALA A 17 14.60 16.56 -17.28
CA ALA A 17 13.82 15.44 -16.71
C ALA A 17 14.48 14.10 -17.05
N LEU A 18 15.15 14.01 -18.21
CA LEU A 18 16.05 12.93 -18.60
C LEU A 18 17.35 13.54 -19.08
N ASP A 19 18.49 12.91 -18.73
CA ASP A 19 19.83 13.44 -19.00
C ASP A 19 20.78 12.32 -19.44
N GLY A 20 20.82 12.07 -20.75
CA GLY A 20 21.75 11.14 -21.38
C GLY A 20 21.47 9.67 -21.01
N ILE A 21 20.23 9.22 -21.09
CA ILE A 21 19.87 7.82 -20.80
C ILE A 21 20.35 6.89 -21.92
N ASP A 22 21.21 5.94 -21.57
CA ASP A 22 21.58 4.79 -22.38
C ASP A 22 20.99 3.53 -21.76
N LEU A 23 20.04 2.89 -22.44
CA LEU A 23 19.34 1.72 -21.93
C LEU A 23 18.81 0.84 -23.07
N ASN A 24 19.04 -0.47 -22.95
CA ASN A 24 18.42 -1.47 -23.82
C ASN A 24 17.53 -2.41 -23.03
N ILE A 25 16.42 -2.83 -23.61
CA ILE A 25 15.51 -3.85 -23.06
C ILE A 25 15.32 -4.91 -24.14
N GLU A 26 15.58 -6.17 -23.79
CA GLU A 26 15.52 -7.28 -24.73
C GLU A 26 14.07 -7.71 -25.02
N ASP A 27 13.89 -8.46 -26.10
CA ASP A 27 12.57 -9.03 -26.45
C ASP A 27 12.19 -10.13 -25.47
N GLY A 28 10.98 -10.05 -24.88
CA GLY A 28 10.52 -11.00 -23.87
C GLY A 28 11.09 -10.77 -22.46
N GLU A 29 11.82 -9.68 -22.22
CA GLU A 29 12.38 -9.34 -20.90
C GLU A 29 11.32 -8.74 -19.98
N PHE A 30 11.33 -9.12 -18.71
CA PHE A 30 10.62 -8.40 -17.65
C PHE A 30 11.59 -7.40 -17.01
N PHE A 31 11.47 -6.14 -17.41
CA PHE A 31 12.33 -5.04 -16.98
C PHE A 31 11.63 -4.17 -15.95
N CYS A 32 12.27 -3.88 -14.82
CA CYS A 32 11.72 -3.02 -13.78
C CYS A 32 12.51 -1.72 -13.65
N ILE A 33 11.80 -0.61 -13.48
CA ILE A 33 12.37 0.72 -13.25
C ILE A 33 11.98 1.21 -11.87
N LEU A 34 12.97 1.44 -11.01
CA LEU A 34 12.86 2.01 -9.68
C LEU A 34 13.40 3.44 -9.62
N GLY A 35 13.09 4.17 -8.56
CA GLY A 35 13.63 5.51 -8.29
C GLY A 35 12.66 6.36 -7.48
N GLY A 36 13.14 7.39 -6.81
CA GLY A 36 12.32 8.35 -6.07
C GLY A 36 11.38 9.16 -6.98
N ASN A 37 10.46 9.89 -6.38
CA ASN A 37 9.59 10.81 -7.12
C ASN A 37 10.41 11.91 -7.81
N GLY A 38 10.06 12.23 -9.07
CA GLY A 38 10.79 13.19 -9.88
C GLY A 38 12.12 12.66 -10.47
N SER A 39 12.43 11.36 -10.37
CA SER A 39 13.67 10.80 -10.94
C SER A 39 13.66 10.61 -12.47
N GLY A 40 12.51 10.84 -13.14
CA GLY A 40 12.38 10.75 -14.61
C GLY A 40 11.72 9.45 -15.12
N LYS A 41 11.28 8.52 -14.27
CA LYS A 41 10.69 7.21 -14.62
C LYS A 41 9.50 7.32 -15.58
N SER A 42 8.46 8.05 -15.18
CA SER A 42 7.25 8.23 -16.00
C SER A 42 7.53 9.03 -17.28
N THR A 43 8.48 9.97 -17.24
CA THR A 43 8.95 10.68 -18.43
C THR A 43 9.59 9.69 -19.38
N PHE A 44 10.48 8.83 -18.91
CA PHE A 44 11.11 7.79 -19.72
C PHE A 44 10.07 6.82 -20.31
N ALA A 45 9.11 6.33 -19.52
CA ALA A 45 8.03 5.46 -20.00
C ALA A 45 7.24 6.08 -21.15
N LYS A 46 6.96 7.39 -21.09
CA LYS A 46 6.25 8.11 -22.17
C LYS A 46 7.03 8.21 -23.46
N HIS A 47 8.36 8.12 -23.43
CA HIS A 47 9.18 8.02 -24.65
C HIS A 47 9.09 6.63 -25.27
N LEU A 48 8.89 5.57 -24.46
CA LEU A 48 8.83 4.20 -24.95
C LEU A 48 7.57 3.88 -25.79
N ASN A 49 6.53 4.73 -25.70
CA ASN A 49 5.35 4.60 -26.57
C ASN A 49 5.11 5.87 -27.43
N ALA A 50 6.15 6.65 -27.64
CA ALA A 50 6.11 7.89 -28.45
C ALA A 50 5.02 8.90 -28.03
N LEU A 51 4.70 8.99 -26.72
CA LEU A 51 3.89 10.08 -26.16
C LEU A 51 4.72 11.35 -25.99
N LEU A 52 6.02 11.20 -25.73
CA LEU A 52 7.01 12.28 -25.73
C LEU A 52 8.11 11.96 -26.72
N GLN A 53 8.65 13.00 -27.35
CA GLN A 53 9.83 12.90 -28.22
C GLN A 53 11.05 13.44 -27.45
N PRO A 54 12.24 12.80 -27.57
CA PRO A 54 13.44 13.27 -26.90
C PRO A 54 13.95 14.58 -27.54
N ASP A 55 14.49 15.48 -26.72
CA ASP A 55 15.18 16.69 -27.18
C ASP A 55 16.55 16.35 -27.81
N ALA A 56 17.18 15.26 -27.30
CA ALA A 56 18.42 14.73 -27.84
C ALA A 56 18.48 13.22 -27.63
N GLY A 57 19.30 12.55 -28.44
CA GLY A 57 19.43 11.09 -28.44
C GLY A 57 18.42 10.41 -29.35
N THR A 58 18.29 9.08 -29.21
CA THR A 58 17.36 8.26 -30.00
C THR A 58 16.65 7.23 -29.15
N VAL A 59 15.36 7.00 -29.43
CA VAL A 59 14.55 5.93 -28.84
C VAL A 59 14.00 5.07 -29.95
N ARG A 60 14.30 3.79 -29.94
CA ARG A 60 13.82 2.83 -30.95
C ARG A 60 13.03 1.71 -30.27
N ILE A 61 11.84 1.46 -30.77
CA ILE A 61 10.95 0.39 -30.31
C ILE A 61 10.77 -0.60 -31.46
N ASN A 62 11.21 -1.82 -31.29
CA ASN A 62 11.19 -2.85 -32.31
C ASN A 62 11.81 -2.36 -33.64
N GLY A 63 12.88 -1.56 -33.56
CA GLY A 63 13.58 -0.96 -34.71
C GLY A 63 12.94 0.33 -35.26
N MET A 64 11.74 0.69 -34.87
CA MET A 64 11.04 1.91 -35.26
C MET A 64 11.55 3.10 -34.42
N ASP A 65 11.87 4.21 -35.06
CA ASP A 65 12.35 5.43 -34.41
C ASP A 65 11.15 6.23 -33.83
N ALA A 66 11.16 6.52 -32.53
CA ALA A 66 10.08 7.23 -31.86
C ALA A 66 9.98 8.72 -32.27
N SER A 67 10.98 9.27 -32.92
CA SER A 67 10.98 10.63 -33.45
C SER A 67 10.29 10.77 -34.82
N ASP A 68 10.05 9.64 -35.50
CA ASP A 68 9.36 9.62 -36.80
C ASP A 68 7.84 9.70 -36.62
N PRO A 69 7.17 10.80 -37.03
CA PRO A 69 5.73 10.95 -36.89
C PRO A 69 4.91 9.89 -37.64
N GLU A 70 5.44 9.33 -38.74
CA GLU A 70 4.78 8.30 -39.54
C GLU A 70 4.70 6.97 -38.79
N LEU A 71 5.63 6.70 -37.86
CA LEU A 71 5.74 5.45 -37.11
C LEU A 71 5.06 5.49 -35.73
N VAL A 72 4.57 6.64 -35.29
CA VAL A 72 3.96 6.81 -33.94
C VAL A 72 2.79 5.85 -33.72
N TYR A 73 1.97 5.62 -34.75
CA TYR A 73 0.83 4.72 -34.67
C TYR A 73 1.28 3.25 -34.48
N ASP A 74 2.25 2.82 -35.25
CA ASP A 74 2.81 1.46 -35.18
C ASP A 74 3.55 1.23 -33.87
N ILE A 75 4.23 2.25 -33.35
CA ILE A 75 4.88 2.21 -32.03
C ILE A 75 3.84 2.03 -30.93
N ARG A 76 2.76 2.83 -30.92
CA ARG A 76 1.69 2.75 -29.91
C ARG A 76 0.91 1.45 -29.97
N SER A 77 0.77 0.85 -31.14
CA SER A 77 0.17 -0.48 -31.29
C SER A 77 1.09 -1.59 -30.77
N THR A 78 2.42 -1.38 -30.89
CA THR A 78 3.43 -2.34 -30.43
C THR A 78 3.70 -2.24 -28.93
N ALA A 79 3.74 -1.01 -28.38
CA ALA A 79 4.06 -0.72 -26.99
C ALA A 79 2.85 -0.07 -26.29
N GLY A 80 2.00 -0.90 -25.71
CA GLY A 80 0.83 -0.45 -24.95
C GLY A 80 1.20 0.04 -23.55
N MET A 81 0.64 1.16 -23.12
CA MET A 81 0.93 1.77 -21.82
C MET A 81 -0.29 1.83 -20.92
N VAL A 82 -0.13 1.44 -19.67
CA VAL A 82 -1.11 1.63 -18.59
C VAL A 82 -0.61 2.74 -17.68
N PHE A 83 -1.40 3.78 -17.50
CA PHE A 83 -1.06 4.96 -16.70
C PHE A 83 -1.27 4.73 -15.21
N GLN A 84 -0.62 5.56 -14.41
CA GLN A 84 -0.72 5.55 -12.95
C GLN A 84 -2.16 5.75 -12.47
N ASN A 85 -2.88 6.72 -13.04
CA ASN A 85 -4.26 7.00 -12.70
C ASN A 85 -5.19 6.46 -13.80
N PRO A 86 -6.02 5.45 -13.52
CA PRO A 86 -6.92 4.88 -14.53
C PRO A 86 -7.99 5.86 -15.02
N ASP A 87 -8.37 6.87 -14.22
CA ASP A 87 -9.36 7.86 -14.63
C ASP A 87 -8.86 8.75 -15.79
N ASP A 88 -7.53 8.87 -15.96
CA ASP A 88 -6.92 9.59 -17.09
C ASP A 88 -6.89 8.75 -18.37
N GLN A 89 -7.17 7.45 -18.28
CA GLN A 89 -7.11 6.50 -19.40
C GLN A 89 -8.48 6.05 -19.88
N LEU A 90 -9.46 5.91 -18.97
CA LEU A 90 -10.81 5.45 -19.31
C LEU A 90 -11.58 6.55 -20.03
N VAL A 91 -12.12 6.23 -21.23
CA VAL A 91 -12.79 7.20 -22.13
C VAL A 91 -14.27 6.87 -22.37
N ALA A 92 -14.68 5.60 -22.25
CA ALA A 92 -16.04 5.17 -22.52
C ALA A 92 -16.87 4.99 -21.23
N THR A 93 -18.18 5.05 -21.37
CA THR A 93 -19.12 4.89 -20.24
C THR A 93 -19.25 3.43 -19.81
N LEU A 94 -19.23 2.48 -20.76
CA LEU A 94 -19.33 1.05 -20.48
C LEU A 94 -17.96 0.39 -20.56
N VAL A 95 -17.73 -0.62 -19.74
CA VAL A 95 -16.48 -1.39 -19.67
C VAL A 95 -16.17 -2.05 -21.02
N GLU A 96 -17.16 -2.68 -21.67
CA GLU A 96 -16.94 -3.35 -22.97
C GLU A 96 -16.54 -2.36 -24.06
N ASP A 97 -17.12 -1.16 -24.08
CA ASP A 97 -16.82 -0.12 -25.05
C ASP A 97 -15.42 0.47 -24.81
N ASP A 98 -15.05 0.64 -23.55
CA ASP A 98 -13.72 1.14 -23.18
C ASP A 98 -12.60 0.17 -23.59
N VAL A 99 -12.80 -1.12 -23.33
CA VAL A 99 -11.84 -2.16 -23.73
C VAL A 99 -11.80 -2.35 -25.25
N ALA A 100 -12.91 -2.12 -25.96
CA ALA A 100 -12.97 -2.19 -27.42
C ALA A 100 -12.30 -1.00 -28.12
N PHE A 101 -12.17 0.14 -27.45
CA PHE A 101 -11.70 1.41 -28.01
C PHE A 101 -10.32 1.30 -28.70
N GLY A 102 -9.35 0.63 -28.07
CA GLY A 102 -8.03 0.40 -28.63
C GLY A 102 -8.07 -0.43 -29.93
N PRO A 103 -8.64 -1.65 -29.92
CA PRO A 103 -8.81 -2.47 -31.10
C PRO A 103 -9.59 -1.79 -32.25
N GLU A 104 -10.63 -1.01 -31.93
CA GLU A 104 -11.39 -0.25 -32.92
C GLU A 104 -10.51 0.77 -33.65
N ASN A 105 -9.72 1.54 -32.91
CA ASN A 105 -8.77 2.50 -33.46
C ASN A 105 -7.69 1.82 -34.31
N LEU A 106 -7.31 0.59 -33.97
CA LEU A 106 -6.37 -0.22 -34.76
C LEU A 106 -7.01 -0.85 -36.02
N GLY A 107 -8.30 -0.61 -36.28
CA GLY A 107 -9.01 -1.15 -37.42
C GLY A 107 -9.22 -2.67 -37.36
N VAL A 108 -9.23 -3.26 -36.16
CA VAL A 108 -9.50 -4.69 -35.99
C VAL A 108 -10.94 -5.00 -36.43
N PRO A 109 -11.20 -6.06 -37.20
CA PRO A 109 -12.55 -6.42 -37.62
C PRO A 109 -13.50 -6.65 -36.44
N SER A 110 -14.72 -6.11 -36.49
CA SER A 110 -15.71 -6.15 -35.39
C SER A 110 -15.96 -7.56 -34.84
N ALA A 111 -15.90 -8.59 -35.68
CA ALA A 111 -16.06 -9.98 -35.27
C ALA A 111 -14.94 -10.45 -34.32
N GLN A 112 -13.75 -9.89 -34.45
CA GLN A 112 -12.58 -10.21 -33.60
C GLN A 112 -12.56 -9.35 -32.34
N ILE A 113 -13.05 -8.10 -32.40
CA ILE A 113 -13.07 -7.17 -31.24
C ILE A 113 -13.83 -7.80 -30.08
N ALA A 114 -15.02 -8.33 -30.30
CA ALA A 114 -15.83 -8.96 -29.26
C ALA A 114 -15.12 -10.14 -28.57
N GLN A 115 -14.29 -10.88 -29.31
CA GLN A 115 -13.48 -11.96 -28.75
C GLN A 115 -12.32 -11.39 -27.91
N ARG A 116 -11.56 -10.42 -28.46
CA ARG A 116 -10.42 -9.78 -27.75
C ARG A 116 -10.87 -9.14 -26.44
N VAL A 117 -12.02 -8.43 -26.45
CA VAL A 117 -12.61 -7.83 -25.24
C VAL A 117 -12.89 -8.88 -24.17
N ARG A 118 -13.55 -10.00 -24.54
CA ARG A 118 -13.83 -11.08 -23.59
C ARG A 118 -12.57 -11.73 -23.04
N GLU A 119 -11.56 -11.98 -23.89
CA GLU A 119 -10.28 -12.57 -23.48
C GLU A 119 -9.49 -11.65 -22.57
N ALA A 120 -9.45 -10.36 -22.89
CA ALA A 120 -8.79 -9.34 -22.07
C ALA A 120 -9.45 -9.21 -20.70
N LEU A 121 -10.79 -9.07 -20.64
CA LEU A 121 -11.54 -9.01 -19.38
C LEU A 121 -11.37 -10.28 -18.54
N LYS A 122 -11.35 -11.45 -19.18
CA LYS A 122 -11.05 -12.73 -18.52
C LYS A 122 -9.63 -12.74 -17.95
N GLY A 123 -8.65 -12.26 -18.72
CA GLY A 123 -7.24 -12.19 -18.31
C GLY A 123 -7.03 -11.37 -17.03
N VAL A 124 -7.78 -10.28 -16.87
CA VAL A 124 -7.69 -9.40 -15.68
C VAL A 124 -8.73 -9.74 -14.59
N GLY A 125 -9.51 -10.83 -14.76
CA GLY A 125 -10.50 -11.28 -13.75
C GLY A 125 -11.73 -10.38 -13.62
N LEU A 126 -12.22 -9.80 -14.74
CA LEU A 126 -13.41 -8.94 -14.81
C LEU A 126 -14.53 -9.56 -15.69
N VAL A 127 -14.63 -10.88 -15.69
CA VAL A 127 -15.75 -11.56 -16.39
C VAL A 127 -17.08 -11.16 -15.76
N GLY A 128 -18.05 -10.77 -16.59
CA GLY A 128 -19.37 -10.32 -16.15
C GLY A 128 -19.48 -8.82 -15.87
N PHE A 129 -18.39 -8.06 -16.07
CA PHE A 129 -18.38 -6.60 -15.91
C PHE A 129 -18.61 -5.84 -17.22
N GLU A 130 -18.82 -6.51 -18.33
CA GLU A 130 -18.89 -5.94 -19.68
C GLU A 130 -19.83 -4.73 -19.76
N ARG A 131 -21.03 -4.85 -19.15
CA ARG A 131 -22.08 -3.82 -19.15
C ARG A 131 -22.10 -2.91 -17.93
N HIS A 132 -21.06 -2.94 -17.10
CA HIS A 132 -20.97 -2.01 -15.99
C HIS A 132 -20.47 -0.65 -16.47
N GLU A 133 -20.93 0.39 -15.78
CA GLU A 133 -20.47 1.76 -16.03
C GLU A 133 -19.08 1.97 -15.41
N THR A 134 -18.16 2.52 -16.19
CA THR A 134 -16.76 2.72 -15.77
C THR A 134 -16.64 3.61 -14.54
N HIS A 135 -17.49 4.64 -14.43
CA HIS A 135 -17.49 5.54 -13.29
C HIS A 135 -18.01 4.91 -11.98
N ALA A 136 -18.77 3.82 -12.06
CA ALA A 136 -19.29 3.11 -10.89
C ALA A 136 -18.27 2.08 -10.31
N LEU A 137 -17.14 1.88 -10.99
CA LEU A 137 -16.12 0.92 -10.59
C LEU A 137 -15.24 1.47 -9.47
N SER A 138 -14.74 0.57 -8.61
CA SER A 138 -13.65 0.91 -7.68
C SER A 138 -12.34 1.22 -8.43
N GLY A 139 -11.42 1.98 -7.81
CA GLY A 139 -10.13 2.32 -8.42
C GLY A 139 -9.35 1.08 -8.90
N GLY A 140 -9.34 -0.01 -8.13
CA GLY A 140 -8.71 -1.26 -8.55
C GLY A 140 -9.45 -2.00 -9.68
N GLN A 141 -10.77 -1.83 -9.83
CA GLN A 141 -11.50 -2.33 -10.99
C GLN A 141 -11.21 -1.48 -12.23
N LYS A 142 -11.19 -0.14 -12.08
CA LYS A 142 -10.80 0.79 -13.15
C LYS A 142 -9.41 0.48 -13.69
N GLN A 143 -8.44 0.25 -12.81
CA GLN A 143 -7.07 -0.13 -13.20
C GLN A 143 -7.03 -1.42 -14.01
N ARG A 144 -7.83 -2.42 -13.63
CA ARG A 144 -7.95 -3.67 -14.38
C ARG A 144 -8.66 -3.49 -15.72
N VAL A 145 -9.62 -2.57 -15.82
CA VAL A 145 -10.25 -2.21 -17.11
C VAL A 145 -9.24 -1.53 -18.03
N ALA A 146 -8.47 -0.55 -17.52
CA ALA A 146 -7.40 0.10 -18.27
C ALA A 146 -6.36 -0.91 -18.79
N LEU A 147 -5.94 -1.86 -17.94
CA LEU A 147 -5.06 -2.95 -18.37
C LEU A 147 -5.71 -3.84 -19.44
N ALA A 148 -7.01 -4.18 -19.30
CA ALA A 148 -7.73 -4.98 -20.30
C ALA A 148 -7.80 -4.25 -21.65
N GLY A 149 -8.04 -2.93 -21.66
CA GLY A 149 -8.04 -2.10 -22.88
C GLY A 149 -6.70 -2.16 -23.62
N VAL A 150 -5.59 -2.10 -22.88
CA VAL A 150 -4.25 -2.27 -23.48
C VAL A 150 -4.03 -3.69 -23.98
N LEU A 151 -4.39 -4.71 -23.21
CA LEU A 151 -4.21 -6.12 -23.61
C LEU A 151 -5.08 -6.51 -24.82
N ALA A 152 -6.25 -5.89 -25.00
CA ALA A 152 -7.12 -6.14 -26.15
C ALA A 152 -6.49 -5.69 -27.50
N MET A 153 -5.50 -4.78 -27.45
CA MET A 153 -4.70 -4.40 -28.63
C MET A 153 -3.66 -5.47 -29.02
N GLU A 154 -3.37 -6.44 -28.13
CA GLU A 154 -2.35 -7.47 -28.30
C GLU A 154 -0.93 -6.87 -28.54
N PRO A 155 -0.45 -5.96 -27.67
CA PRO A 155 0.85 -5.34 -27.82
C PRO A 155 1.98 -6.35 -27.62
N ARG A 156 3.18 -6.07 -28.18
CA ARG A 156 4.40 -6.84 -27.91
C ARG A 156 5.10 -6.40 -26.64
N VAL A 157 4.96 -5.13 -26.27
CA VAL A 157 5.52 -4.51 -25.07
C VAL A 157 4.38 -3.97 -24.22
N LEU A 158 4.36 -4.33 -22.95
CA LEU A 158 3.44 -3.79 -21.95
C LEU A 158 4.20 -2.87 -21.01
N ILE A 159 3.87 -1.58 -21.02
CA ILE A 159 4.46 -0.57 -20.12
C ILE A 159 3.46 -0.29 -19.00
N LEU A 160 3.89 -0.44 -17.75
CA LEU A 160 3.09 -0.22 -16.55
C LEU A 160 3.71 0.92 -15.75
N ASP A 161 3.09 2.11 -15.80
CA ASP A 161 3.56 3.28 -15.03
C ASP A 161 2.84 3.32 -13.69
N GLU A 162 3.49 2.78 -12.65
CA GLU A 162 2.97 2.68 -11.28
C GLU A 162 1.53 2.09 -11.20
N ALA A 163 1.19 1.19 -12.10
CA ALA A 163 -0.16 0.63 -12.23
C ALA A 163 -0.63 -0.15 -10.98
N SER A 164 0.28 -0.51 -10.09
CA SER A 164 -0.01 -1.21 -8.82
C SER A 164 -0.26 -0.26 -7.63
N SER A 165 0.06 1.03 -7.75
CA SER A 165 0.05 1.99 -6.63
C SER A 165 -1.33 2.21 -6.01
N MET A 166 -2.40 2.13 -6.81
CA MET A 166 -3.80 2.30 -6.39
C MET A 166 -4.50 0.97 -6.02
N LEU A 167 -3.77 -0.15 -6.09
CA LEU A 167 -4.33 -1.47 -5.83
C LEU A 167 -4.14 -1.88 -4.36
N ASP A 168 -5.15 -2.53 -3.81
CA ASP A 168 -5.01 -3.24 -2.54
C ASP A 168 -4.04 -4.44 -2.68
N PRO A 169 -3.57 -5.07 -1.60
CA PRO A 169 -2.62 -6.18 -1.66
C PRO A 169 -3.10 -7.36 -2.52
N ARG A 170 -4.41 -7.62 -2.56
CA ARG A 170 -4.99 -8.67 -3.41
C ARG A 170 -4.96 -8.30 -4.89
N GLY A 171 -5.29 -7.03 -5.18
CA GLY A 171 -5.22 -6.48 -6.54
C GLY A 171 -3.80 -6.50 -7.09
N ARG A 172 -2.79 -6.10 -6.28
CA ARG A 172 -1.37 -6.16 -6.66
C ARG A 172 -0.90 -7.58 -6.98
N LYS A 173 -1.23 -8.55 -6.13
CA LYS A 173 -0.93 -9.97 -6.42
C LYS A 173 -1.61 -10.46 -7.70
N GLY A 174 -2.84 -10.02 -7.95
CA GLY A 174 -3.56 -10.30 -9.20
C GLY A 174 -2.84 -9.73 -10.41
N LEU A 175 -2.42 -8.46 -10.36
CA LEU A 175 -1.65 -7.80 -11.42
C LEU A 175 -0.33 -8.55 -11.70
N MET A 176 0.46 -8.84 -10.66
CA MET A 176 1.72 -9.57 -10.81
C MET A 176 1.53 -10.96 -11.42
N LYS A 177 0.46 -11.67 -11.06
CA LYS A 177 0.12 -12.95 -11.68
C LYS A 177 -0.19 -12.81 -13.18
N VAL A 178 -0.89 -11.73 -13.58
CA VAL A 178 -1.14 -11.44 -14.99
C VAL A 178 0.17 -11.12 -15.71
N CYS A 179 1.01 -10.26 -15.15
CA CYS A 179 2.31 -9.90 -15.74
C CYS A 179 3.18 -11.12 -15.95
N ARG A 180 3.31 -12.01 -14.96
CA ARG A 180 4.07 -13.26 -15.11
C ARG A 180 3.51 -14.15 -16.24
N ALA A 181 2.19 -14.34 -16.26
CA ALA A 181 1.58 -15.18 -17.30
C ALA A 181 1.75 -14.59 -18.71
N LEU A 182 1.88 -13.28 -18.86
CA LEU A 182 2.17 -12.60 -20.12
C LEU A 182 3.67 -12.72 -20.47
N HIS A 183 4.55 -12.53 -19.51
CA HIS A 183 6.00 -12.72 -19.64
C HIS A 183 6.33 -14.17 -20.04
N ASP A 184 5.73 -15.18 -19.40
CA ASP A 184 5.89 -16.60 -19.73
C ASP A 184 5.48 -16.93 -21.18
N ARG A 185 4.66 -16.07 -21.81
CA ARG A 185 4.25 -16.15 -23.22
C ARG A 185 5.17 -15.37 -24.16
N GLY A 186 6.24 -14.76 -23.64
CA GLY A 186 7.22 -14.00 -24.40
C GLY A 186 6.86 -12.52 -24.59
N MET A 187 5.92 -11.95 -23.84
CA MET A 187 5.65 -10.51 -23.87
C MET A 187 6.74 -9.76 -23.12
N THR A 188 7.27 -8.69 -23.70
CA THR A 188 8.18 -7.77 -23.00
C THR A 188 7.39 -6.91 -22.03
N ILE A 189 7.83 -6.82 -20.77
CA ILE A 189 7.19 -6.02 -19.73
C ILE A 189 8.14 -4.96 -19.22
N VAL A 190 7.71 -3.71 -19.21
CA VAL A 190 8.41 -2.59 -18.56
C VAL A 190 7.56 -2.10 -17.42
N MET A 191 7.98 -2.37 -16.19
CA MET A 191 7.24 -2.01 -14.98
C MET A 191 7.95 -0.91 -14.22
N ILE A 192 7.26 0.21 -14.01
CA ILE A 192 7.67 1.23 -13.04
C ILE A 192 6.91 0.97 -11.75
N THR A 193 7.63 0.86 -10.64
CA THR A 193 7.02 0.60 -9.33
C THR A 193 7.85 1.21 -8.19
N HIS A 194 7.21 1.35 -7.04
CA HIS A 194 7.86 1.63 -5.75
C HIS A 194 7.89 0.41 -4.82
N PHE A 195 7.32 -0.71 -5.26
CA PHE A 195 7.26 -1.94 -4.47
C PHE A 195 8.45 -2.85 -4.81
N MET A 196 9.31 -3.05 -3.83
CA MET A 196 10.53 -3.84 -3.98
C MET A 196 10.22 -5.32 -4.29
N GLU A 197 9.09 -5.84 -3.80
CA GLU A 197 8.62 -7.19 -4.09
C GLU A 197 8.24 -7.39 -5.55
N GLU A 198 7.78 -6.33 -6.23
CA GLU A 198 7.47 -6.36 -7.66
C GLU A 198 8.77 -6.34 -8.49
N ALA A 199 9.73 -5.50 -8.08
CA ALA A 199 11.05 -5.43 -8.70
C ALA A 199 11.84 -6.73 -8.55
N ALA A 200 11.63 -7.45 -7.45
CA ALA A 200 12.24 -8.76 -7.19
C ALA A 200 11.82 -9.86 -8.19
N GLU A 201 10.74 -9.64 -8.93
CA GLU A 201 10.20 -10.58 -9.91
C GLU A 201 10.70 -10.30 -11.35
N ALA A 202 11.42 -9.20 -11.54
CA ALA A 202 11.96 -8.81 -12.85
C ALA A 202 13.25 -9.59 -13.20
N ASP A 203 13.58 -9.64 -14.49
CA ASP A 203 14.87 -10.19 -14.95
C ASP A 203 16.01 -9.17 -14.73
N ARG A 204 15.71 -7.88 -14.93
CA ARG A 204 16.64 -6.77 -14.66
C ARG A 204 15.94 -5.58 -14.08
N VAL A 205 16.70 -4.82 -13.29
CA VAL A 205 16.25 -3.62 -12.59
C VAL A 205 17.15 -2.45 -12.96
N ALA A 206 16.55 -1.31 -13.32
CA ALA A 206 17.23 -0.02 -13.43
C ALA A 206 16.76 0.89 -12.30
N VAL A 207 17.68 1.59 -11.64
CA VAL A 207 17.36 2.61 -10.65
C VAL A 207 17.65 3.98 -11.24
N PHE A 208 16.62 4.83 -11.30
CA PHE A 208 16.71 6.19 -11.84
C PHE A 208 16.93 7.21 -10.72
N ARG A 209 17.82 8.18 -10.97
CA ARG A 209 18.06 9.33 -10.09
C ARG A 209 18.33 10.58 -10.93
N ALA A 210 17.57 11.64 -10.68
CA ALA A 210 17.77 12.94 -11.34
C ALA A 210 17.93 12.84 -12.87
N GLY A 211 17.05 12.07 -13.54
CA GLY A 211 17.04 11.89 -14.98
C GLY A 211 18.10 10.95 -15.54
N ARG A 212 18.88 10.26 -14.71
CA ARG A 212 19.95 9.33 -15.13
C ARG A 212 19.74 7.93 -14.57
N VAL A 213 20.32 6.92 -15.22
CA VAL A 213 20.40 5.56 -14.69
C VAL A 213 21.54 5.52 -13.66
N ALA A 214 21.20 5.35 -12.39
CA ALA A 214 22.18 5.26 -11.31
C ALA A 214 22.70 3.84 -11.09
N MET A 215 21.83 2.83 -11.25
CA MET A 215 22.19 1.41 -11.11
C MET A 215 21.43 0.60 -12.16
N LEU A 216 22.05 -0.47 -12.67
CA LEU A 216 21.46 -1.41 -13.62
C LEU A 216 22.04 -2.80 -13.37
N GLY A 217 21.21 -3.82 -13.23
CA GLY A 217 21.64 -5.20 -13.00
C GLY A 217 20.50 -6.14 -12.67
N ALA A 218 20.82 -7.36 -12.27
CA ALA A 218 19.83 -8.32 -11.77
C ALA A 218 19.25 -7.86 -10.42
N PRO A 219 18.00 -8.24 -10.07
CA PRO A 219 17.41 -7.91 -8.78
C PRO A 219 18.30 -8.26 -7.59
N GLU A 220 18.96 -9.41 -7.64
CA GLU A 220 19.85 -9.90 -6.58
C GLU A 220 21.08 -9.01 -6.38
N GLU A 221 21.55 -8.37 -7.45
CA GLU A 221 22.70 -7.45 -7.40
C GLU A 221 22.30 -6.06 -6.90
N ILE A 222 21.11 -5.60 -7.28
CA ILE A 222 20.64 -4.23 -6.99
C ILE A 222 19.95 -4.15 -5.63
N LEU A 223 18.97 -5.03 -5.37
CA LEU A 223 18.08 -4.91 -4.21
C LEU A 223 18.72 -5.35 -2.87
N THR A 224 19.94 -5.87 -2.91
CA THR A 224 20.73 -6.21 -1.70
C THR A 224 21.65 -5.09 -1.25
N ARG A 225 21.83 -4.01 -2.05
CA ARG A 225 22.74 -2.90 -1.78
C ARG A 225 22.07 -1.83 -0.89
N ALA A 226 21.93 -2.14 0.40
CA ALA A 226 21.19 -1.32 1.37
C ALA A 226 21.58 0.15 1.37
N ASP A 227 22.87 0.44 1.47
CA ASP A 227 23.37 1.82 1.64
C ASP A 227 23.21 2.65 0.36
N GLU A 228 23.39 2.02 -0.80
CA GLU A 228 23.19 2.67 -2.10
C GLU A 228 21.69 2.94 -2.35
N LEU A 229 20.81 1.98 -2.05
CA LEU A 229 19.36 2.16 -2.15
C LEU A 229 18.86 3.26 -1.22
N ALA A 230 19.35 3.29 0.03
CA ALA A 230 19.00 4.35 0.98
C ALA A 230 19.39 5.75 0.46
N GLN A 231 20.60 5.90 -0.16
CA GLN A 231 21.03 7.16 -0.80
C GLN A 231 20.16 7.54 -2.02
N LEU A 232 19.47 6.56 -2.62
CA LEU A 232 18.55 6.74 -3.75
C LEU A 232 17.08 6.87 -3.30
N ASN A 233 16.85 7.01 -1.98
CA ASN A 233 15.51 7.09 -1.36
C ASN A 233 14.64 5.84 -1.58
N LEU A 234 15.27 4.68 -1.70
CA LEU A 234 14.61 3.38 -1.86
C LEU A 234 14.80 2.50 -0.62
N ASP A 235 13.87 1.58 -0.43
CA ASP A 235 13.96 0.54 0.60
C ASP A 235 14.50 -0.76 0.01
N MET A 236 14.85 -1.71 0.90
CA MET A 236 15.12 -3.09 0.51
C MET A 236 13.84 -3.93 0.62
N PRO A 237 13.74 -5.06 -0.10
CA PRO A 237 12.73 -6.08 0.17
C PRO A 237 12.75 -6.53 1.64
N ALA A 238 11.58 -6.85 2.21
CA ALA A 238 11.47 -7.32 3.59
C ALA A 238 12.31 -8.59 3.87
N SER A 239 12.46 -9.46 2.86
CA SER A 239 13.34 -10.64 2.90
C SER A 239 14.81 -10.26 3.06
N CYS A 240 15.29 -9.24 2.33
CA CYS A 240 16.65 -8.73 2.48
C CYS A 240 16.88 -8.09 3.85
N CYS A 241 15.88 -7.33 4.35
CA CYS A 241 15.91 -6.76 5.70
C CYS A 241 16.05 -7.86 6.77
N LEU A 242 15.28 -8.94 6.64
CA LEU A 242 15.35 -10.09 7.55
C LEU A 242 16.72 -10.77 7.48
N GLY A 243 17.23 -11.04 6.28
CA GLY A 243 18.55 -11.64 6.10
C GLY A 243 19.69 -10.80 6.69
N ARG A 244 19.60 -9.47 6.54
CA ARG A 244 20.55 -8.53 7.17
C ARG A 244 20.47 -8.56 8.69
N ALA A 245 19.25 -8.46 9.25
CA ALA A 245 19.04 -8.49 10.70
C ALA A 245 19.53 -9.80 11.33
N LEU A 246 19.32 -10.94 10.67
CA LEU A 246 19.82 -12.24 11.09
C LEU A 246 21.35 -12.31 11.08
N ARG A 247 22.00 -11.76 10.04
CA ARG A 247 23.48 -11.70 9.97
C ARG A 247 24.08 -10.83 11.07
N GLU A 248 23.48 -9.67 11.34
CA GLU A 248 23.89 -8.79 12.44
C GLU A 248 23.81 -9.49 13.81
N LYS A 249 22.89 -10.45 13.95
CA LYS A 249 22.74 -11.32 15.13
C LYS A 249 23.63 -12.58 15.09
N GLY A 250 24.45 -12.77 14.06
CA GLY A 250 25.40 -13.89 13.95
C GLY A 250 24.82 -15.17 13.34
N VAL A 251 23.65 -15.12 12.72
CA VAL A 251 23.09 -16.25 11.95
C VAL A 251 23.67 -16.23 10.53
N PRO A 252 24.27 -17.32 10.01
CA PRO A 252 24.92 -17.36 8.70
C PRO A 252 23.88 -17.59 7.58
N VAL A 253 23.13 -16.54 7.24
CA VAL A 253 22.20 -16.53 6.10
C VAL A 253 22.59 -15.45 5.10
N CYS A 254 22.32 -15.65 3.81
CA CYS A 254 22.48 -14.64 2.78
C CYS A 254 21.24 -13.74 2.71
N ALA A 255 21.39 -12.52 2.20
CA ALA A 255 20.23 -11.69 1.90
C ALA A 255 19.59 -12.20 0.61
N GLN A 256 18.41 -12.77 0.71
CA GLN A 256 17.64 -13.24 -0.43
C GLN A 256 16.60 -12.18 -0.83
N VAL A 257 16.49 -11.92 -2.12
CA VAL A 257 15.58 -10.88 -2.64
C VAL A 257 14.12 -11.37 -2.58
N ARG A 258 13.88 -12.64 -2.87
CA ARG A 258 12.52 -13.23 -2.84
C ARG A 258 12.24 -13.85 -1.48
N GLU A 259 11.00 -13.66 -0.99
CA GLU A 259 10.58 -14.28 0.28
C GLU A 259 10.70 -15.80 0.30
N VAL A 260 10.38 -16.44 -0.84
CA VAL A 260 10.42 -17.90 -0.97
C VAL A 260 11.83 -18.43 -0.75
N ASP A 261 12.83 -17.77 -1.33
CA ASP A 261 14.23 -18.16 -1.23
C ASP A 261 14.77 -17.91 0.18
N MET A 262 14.38 -16.79 0.82
CA MET A 262 14.73 -16.49 2.21
C MET A 262 14.15 -17.53 3.18
N VAL A 263 12.90 -17.91 2.99
CA VAL A 263 12.23 -18.96 3.79
C VAL A 263 12.93 -20.31 3.60
N ALA A 264 13.29 -20.68 2.36
CA ALA A 264 13.99 -21.92 2.07
C ALA A 264 15.37 -21.97 2.73
N GLU A 265 16.15 -20.87 2.66
CA GLU A 265 17.45 -20.80 3.28
C GLU A 265 17.40 -20.89 4.82
N ILE A 266 16.49 -20.14 5.45
CA ILE A 266 16.31 -20.22 6.91
C ILE A 266 15.89 -21.63 7.33
N ALA A 267 14.98 -22.26 6.61
CA ALA A 267 14.54 -23.63 6.91
C ALA A 267 15.68 -24.64 6.77
N GLN A 268 16.55 -24.47 5.76
CA GLN A 268 17.75 -25.29 5.59
C GLN A 268 18.73 -25.12 6.76
N VAL A 269 19.06 -23.86 7.14
CA VAL A 269 19.94 -23.57 8.27
C VAL A 269 19.37 -24.13 9.57
N TYR A 270 18.06 -24.10 9.76
CA TYR A 270 17.40 -24.70 10.90
C TYR A 270 17.56 -26.22 10.90
N ALA A 271 17.31 -26.90 9.78
CA ALA A 271 17.44 -28.36 9.64
C ALA A 271 18.89 -28.82 9.93
N GLU A 272 19.88 -28.14 9.35
CA GLU A 272 21.32 -28.45 9.56
C GLU A 272 21.73 -28.33 11.04
N ARG A 273 21.14 -27.36 11.77
CA ARG A 273 21.49 -27.14 13.18
C ARG A 273 20.70 -28.00 14.16
N SER A 274 19.43 -28.29 13.83
CA SER A 274 18.56 -29.10 14.70
C SER A 274 18.74 -30.61 14.52
N GLY A 275 19.42 -31.05 13.45
CA GLY A 275 19.52 -32.47 13.08
C GLY A 275 18.18 -33.08 12.68
N ALA A 276 17.16 -32.26 12.39
CA ALA A 276 15.83 -32.68 12.01
C ALA A 276 15.77 -32.94 10.50
N ASP A 277 15.32 -34.12 10.11
CA ASP A 277 15.07 -34.46 8.71
C ASP A 277 13.83 -33.72 8.22
N VAL A 278 13.99 -32.84 7.21
CA VAL A 278 12.92 -31.97 6.65
C VAL A 278 11.83 -32.76 5.90
N ALA A 279 11.88 -34.10 5.91
CA ALA A 279 11.00 -35.00 5.15
C ALA A 279 9.69 -35.40 5.86
N GLY A 280 9.26 -34.72 6.91
CA GLY A 280 8.01 -35.04 7.62
C GLY A 280 6.93 -33.96 7.38
N ARG A 281 5.97 -34.23 6.47
CA ARG A 281 4.72 -33.45 6.39
C ARG A 281 4.02 -33.46 7.75
N PRO A 282 3.74 -32.32 8.40
CA PRO A 282 2.81 -32.30 9.51
C PRO A 282 1.39 -32.51 8.96
N SER A 283 0.70 -33.51 9.47
CA SER A 283 -0.72 -33.77 9.19
C SER A 283 -1.54 -32.60 9.76
N ALA A 284 -2.43 -32.08 8.94
CA ALA A 284 -3.45 -31.13 9.34
C ALA A 284 -4.44 -31.79 10.32
N SER A 285 -4.21 -31.62 11.62
CA SER A 285 -5.22 -31.88 12.64
C SER A 285 -4.82 -31.18 13.93
N ASP A 286 -5.24 -29.93 14.07
CA ASP A 286 -5.71 -29.34 15.33
C ASP A 286 -6.35 -27.99 15.04
N SER A 287 -7.54 -28.03 14.45
CA SER A 287 -8.46 -26.90 14.48
C SER A 287 -9.17 -26.90 15.84
N ARG A 288 -8.55 -26.32 16.85
CA ARG A 288 -9.31 -25.91 18.03
C ARG A 288 -10.02 -24.62 17.70
N VAL A 289 -11.33 -24.75 17.51
CA VAL A 289 -12.29 -23.66 17.59
C VAL A 289 -12.09 -22.97 18.93
N LEU A 290 -11.55 -21.76 18.92
CA LEU A 290 -11.52 -20.92 20.11
C LEU A 290 -12.85 -20.19 20.19
N ASP A 291 -13.60 -20.53 21.23
CA ASP A 291 -14.79 -19.81 21.67
C ASP A 291 -14.50 -18.31 21.84
N HIS A 292 -15.44 -17.50 21.40
CA HIS A 292 -15.50 -16.08 21.65
C HIS A 292 -15.52 -15.81 23.17
N ALA A 293 -14.36 -15.59 23.74
CA ALA A 293 -14.25 -15.05 25.10
C ALA A 293 -14.01 -13.53 25.00
N SER A 294 -15.08 -12.78 25.20
CA SER A 294 -14.96 -11.41 25.66
C SER A 294 -14.29 -11.45 27.04
N SER A 295 -13.17 -10.79 27.13
CA SER A 295 -12.54 -10.19 28.30
C SER A 295 -11.05 -10.43 28.36
N ALA A 296 -10.31 -9.38 28.06
CA ALA A 296 -9.10 -9.01 28.78
C ALA A 296 -8.68 -7.61 28.32
N ALA A 297 -9.41 -6.61 28.83
CA ALA A 297 -8.87 -5.26 28.96
C ALA A 297 -7.95 -5.30 30.20
N ASP A 298 -6.72 -5.75 30.02
CA ASP A 298 -5.70 -5.64 31.07
C ASP A 298 -4.50 -4.88 30.50
N GLY A 299 -4.33 -3.64 31.01
CA GLY A 299 -3.10 -2.86 30.85
C GLY A 299 -3.24 -1.49 30.18
N MET A 300 -4.35 -1.12 29.57
CA MET A 300 -4.55 0.26 29.10
C MET A 300 -5.03 1.15 30.23
N VAL A 301 -4.25 2.16 30.58
CA VAL A 301 -4.70 3.28 31.42
C VAL A 301 -6.05 3.72 30.88
N ALA A 302 -7.05 3.90 31.79
CA ALA A 302 -8.41 4.33 31.44
C ALA A 302 -8.37 5.78 30.92
N SER A 303 -7.98 5.97 29.65
CA SER A 303 -7.97 7.27 29.00
C SER A 303 -9.39 7.62 28.53
N GLU A 304 -9.73 8.91 28.65
CA GLU A 304 -11.04 9.48 28.30
C GLU A 304 -11.38 9.21 26.82
N PRO A 305 -12.61 8.76 26.49
CA PRO A 305 -13.04 8.63 25.10
C PRO A 305 -13.15 10.02 24.46
N VAL A 306 -12.52 10.19 23.30
CA VAL A 306 -12.60 11.44 22.52
C VAL A 306 -13.54 11.32 21.34
N ILE A 307 -13.76 10.11 20.80
CA ILE A 307 -14.79 9.84 19.79
C ILE A 307 -15.53 8.56 20.22
N GLU A 308 -16.85 8.64 20.24
CA GLU A 308 -17.74 7.53 20.52
C GLU A 308 -18.75 7.37 19.39
N ILE A 309 -18.79 6.19 18.81
CA ILE A 309 -19.72 5.79 17.78
C ILE A 309 -20.57 4.66 18.31
N SER A 310 -21.89 4.81 18.23
CA SER A 310 -22.83 3.78 18.67
C SER A 310 -23.84 3.48 17.58
N HIS A 311 -23.85 2.22 17.15
CA HIS A 311 -24.81 1.65 16.19
C HIS A 311 -24.94 2.46 14.88
N LEU A 312 -23.82 3.02 14.38
CA LEU A 312 -23.80 3.86 13.19
C LEU A 312 -24.11 3.03 11.94
N SER A 313 -25.15 3.45 11.22
CA SER A 313 -25.46 2.91 9.89
C SER A 313 -25.68 4.04 8.89
N HIS A 314 -25.14 3.85 7.66
CA HIS A 314 -25.22 4.83 6.59
C HIS A 314 -25.40 4.17 5.23
N SER A 315 -26.27 4.72 4.39
CA SER A 315 -26.46 4.30 3.00
C SER A 315 -26.59 5.50 2.09
N TYR A 316 -25.87 5.49 0.97
CA TYR A 316 -25.97 6.52 -0.06
C TYR A 316 -27.20 6.35 -0.97
N SER A 317 -27.69 5.13 -1.14
CA SER A 317 -28.75 4.78 -2.10
C SER A 317 -30.15 4.67 -1.49
N LEU A 318 -30.26 4.37 -0.18
CA LEU A 318 -31.55 4.10 0.46
C LEU A 318 -32.21 5.38 0.99
N SER A 319 -33.50 5.58 0.64
CA SER A 319 -34.37 6.56 1.28
C SER A 319 -34.68 6.18 2.75
N ALA A 320 -35.11 7.15 3.56
CA ALA A 320 -35.48 6.90 4.96
C ALA A 320 -36.59 5.84 5.14
N ARG A 321 -37.52 5.72 4.15
CA ARG A 321 -38.58 4.70 4.17
C ARG A 321 -38.03 3.30 3.87
N GLU A 322 -37.07 3.20 2.94
CA GLU A 322 -36.43 1.94 2.57
C GLU A 322 -35.54 1.43 3.67
N ARG A 323 -34.74 2.28 4.35
CA ARG A 323 -33.94 1.90 5.52
C ARG A 323 -34.82 1.28 6.62
N ARG A 324 -35.98 1.88 6.93
CA ARG A 324 -36.92 1.33 7.92
C ARG A 324 -37.49 -0.03 7.48
N ARG A 325 -37.74 -0.25 6.17
CA ARG A 325 -38.21 -1.55 5.64
C ARG A 325 -37.11 -2.62 5.73
N TRP A 326 -35.88 -2.27 5.41
CA TRP A 326 -34.72 -3.14 5.55
C TRP A 326 -34.53 -3.61 6.99
N ARG A 327 -34.55 -2.70 7.94
CA ARG A 327 -34.44 -3.00 9.37
C ARG A 327 -35.53 -3.96 9.88
N LYS A 328 -36.78 -3.80 9.42
CA LYS A 328 -37.87 -4.74 9.76
C LYS A 328 -37.69 -6.14 9.17
N ARG A 329 -37.07 -6.28 7.99
CA ARG A 329 -36.80 -7.57 7.37
C ARG A 329 -35.68 -8.33 8.08
N SER A 330 -34.65 -7.67 8.55
CA SER A 330 -33.52 -8.28 9.25
C SER A 330 -33.84 -8.76 10.65
N THR A 331 -34.90 -8.22 11.31
CA THR A 331 -35.35 -8.69 12.63
C THR A 331 -36.27 -9.90 12.55
N THR A 332 -36.69 -10.36 11.36
CA THR A 332 -37.71 -11.41 11.20
C THR A 332 -37.15 -12.79 10.79
N VAL A 333 -35.84 -12.99 10.74
CA VAL A 333 -35.24 -14.28 10.40
C VAL A 333 -34.41 -14.80 11.56
N GLY A 334 -34.97 -15.72 12.35
CA GLY A 334 -34.19 -16.38 13.37
C GLY A 334 -34.93 -17.21 14.40
N ALA A 335 -35.61 -18.26 13.96
CA ALA A 335 -36.03 -19.35 14.85
C ALA A 335 -35.04 -20.53 14.91
N SER A 336 -33.80 -20.35 14.45
CA SER A 336 -32.75 -21.34 14.59
C SER A 336 -31.46 -20.64 15.04
N GLY A 337 -31.17 -20.68 16.32
CA GLY A 337 -30.06 -20.25 17.14
C GLY A 337 -28.65 -20.07 16.58
N LYS A 338 -28.49 -19.66 15.32
CA LYS A 338 -27.25 -19.11 14.75
C LYS A 338 -27.55 -17.67 14.35
N GLN A 339 -27.04 -16.72 15.11
CA GLN A 339 -26.90 -15.34 14.69
C GLN A 339 -26.00 -15.31 13.45
N THR A 340 -26.56 -15.53 12.28
CA THR A 340 -26.02 -15.01 11.04
C THR A 340 -26.45 -13.55 11.00
N LEU A 341 -25.75 -12.73 11.74
CA LEU A 341 -25.75 -11.31 11.58
C LEU A 341 -25.38 -11.04 10.13
N TRP A 342 -26.39 -10.67 9.29
CA TRP A 342 -26.21 -10.10 7.96
C TRP A 342 -25.33 -10.93 7.02
N GLY A 343 -25.93 -11.82 6.24
CA GLY A 343 -25.22 -12.61 5.21
C GLY A 343 -24.47 -11.70 4.24
N ASN A 344 -23.34 -12.19 3.74
CA ASN A 344 -22.53 -11.58 2.68
C ASN A 344 -23.42 -11.35 1.45
N ASP A 345 -24.03 -10.17 1.34
CA ASP A 345 -24.73 -9.71 0.15
C ASP A 345 -23.85 -8.67 -0.54
N PRO A 346 -23.17 -9.03 -1.64
CA PRO A 346 -22.32 -8.09 -2.38
C PRO A 346 -23.11 -6.92 -2.97
N ASN A 347 -24.44 -7.01 -3.00
CA ASN A 347 -25.34 -5.93 -3.41
C ASN A 347 -25.93 -5.17 -2.22
N SER A 348 -25.31 -5.25 -1.03
CA SER A 348 -25.78 -4.54 0.15
C SER A 348 -25.76 -3.03 -0.08
N PRO A 349 -26.89 -2.32 0.07
CA PRO A 349 -26.94 -0.87 -0.15
C PRO A 349 -26.34 -0.07 1.02
N TRP A 350 -25.74 -0.73 2.01
CA TRP A 350 -25.19 -0.11 3.20
C TRP A 350 -23.68 0.12 3.05
N ALA A 351 -23.26 1.37 3.17
CA ALA A 351 -21.84 1.73 3.27
C ALA A 351 -21.29 1.51 4.69
N LEU A 352 -22.13 1.71 5.72
CA LEU A 352 -21.84 1.36 7.11
C LEU A 352 -23.04 0.63 7.71
N ARG A 353 -22.79 -0.39 8.53
CA ARG A 353 -23.81 -1.23 9.16
C ARG A 353 -23.48 -1.46 10.64
N ASP A 354 -24.27 -0.90 11.51
CA ASP A 354 -24.21 -1.14 12.97
C ASP A 354 -22.79 -1.01 13.57
N VAL A 355 -22.04 -0.01 13.10
CA VAL A 355 -20.67 0.23 13.54
C VAL A 355 -20.70 0.87 14.92
N SER A 356 -20.03 0.24 15.88
CA SER A 356 -19.78 0.79 17.21
C SER A 356 -18.26 0.81 17.45
N LEU A 357 -17.72 1.96 17.83
CA LEU A 357 -16.28 2.18 17.96
C LEU A 357 -16.02 3.33 18.92
N THR A 358 -14.99 3.20 19.75
CA THR A 358 -14.51 4.25 20.64
C THR A 358 -13.05 4.58 20.33
N VAL A 359 -12.70 5.86 20.17
CA VAL A 359 -11.32 6.34 20.07
C VAL A 359 -10.97 7.05 21.38
N ARG A 360 -9.83 6.71 21.96
CA ARG A 360 -9.37 7.25 23.25
C ARG A 360 -8.38 8.39 23.06
N ARG A 361 -8.29 9.28 24.04
CA ARG A 361 -7.34 10.40 24.03
C ARG A 361 -5.90 9.90 24.00
N GLY A 362 -5.09 10.44 23.10
CA GLY A 362 -3.70 10.03 22.91
C GLY A 362 -3.52 8.63 22.35
N GLU A 363 -4.55 8.03 21.76
CA GLU A 363 -4.48 6.73 21.07
C GLU A 363 -4.06 6.90 19.61
N PHE A 364 -3.25 5.96 19.10
CA PHE A 364 -3.02 5.79 17.67
C PHE A 364 -3.85 4.61 17.16
N LEU A 365 -5.02 4.91 16.58
CA LEU A 365 -5.94 3.92 16.04
C LEU A 365 -5.72 3.70 14.54
N GLY A 366 -5.49 2.44 14.16
CA GLY A 366 -5.43 2.01 12.76
C GLY A 366 -6.79 1.55 12.24
N LEU A 367 -7.20 1.98 11.06
CA LEU A 367 -8.38 1.48 10.34
C LEU A 367 -7.92 0.70 9.10
N ALA A 368 -8.08 -0.62 9.14
CA ALA A 368 -7.79 -1.54 8.03
C ALA A 368 -9.08 -1.97 7.31
N GLY A 369 -8.95 -2.41 6.07
CA GLY A 369 -10.08 -2.97 5.30
C GLY A 369 -9.81 -2.87 3.80
N HIS A 370 -10.44 -3.73 2.99
CA HIS A 370 -10.35 -3.65 1.54
C HIS A 370 -11.07 -2.40 0.98
N THR A 371 -10.83 -2.07 -0.28
CA THR A 371 -11.54 -0.98 -0.97
C THR A 371 -13.05 -1.27 -0.97
N GLY A 372 -13.84 -0.28 -0.57
CA GLY A 372 -15.31 -0.43 -0.43
C GLY A 372 -15.79 -1.00 0.91
N SER A 373 -14.89 -1.28 1.88
CA SER A 373 -15.30 -1.76 3.22
C SER A 373 -15.96 -0.72 4.13
N GLY A 374 -16.07 0.56 3.70
CA GLY A 374 -16.72 1.63 4.45
C GLY A 374 -15.79 2.58 5.19
N LYS A 375 -14.47 2.42 5.12
CA LYS A 375 -13.47 3.24 5.86
C LYS A 375 -13.63 4.75 5.63
N SER A 376 -13.62 5.18 4.37
CA SER A 376 -13.73 6.62 4.02
C SER A 376 -15.09 7.20 4.43
N THR A 377 -16.16 6.40 4.38
CA THR A 377 -17.47 6.80 4.90
C THR A 377 -17.41 6.98 6.43
N LEU A 378 -16.74 6.07 7.14
CA LEU A 378 -16.53 6.19 8.59
C LEU A 378 -15.71 7.44 8.92
N VAL A 379 -14.59 7.67 8.24
CA VAL A 379 -13.74 8.87 8.39
C VAL A 379 -14.55 10.16 8.26
N GLN A 380 -15.43 10.26 7.27
CA GLN A 380 -16.29 11.44 7.04
C GLN A 380 -17.33 11.67 8.16
N HIS A 381 -17.67 10.63 8.92
CA HIS A 381 -18.51 10.79 10.11
C HIS A 381 -17.71 11.31 11.32
N LEU A 382 -16.40 11.00 11.43
CA LEU A 382 -15.59 11.40 12.59
C LEU A 382 -15.45 12.93 12.72
N ASN A 383 -15.44 13.67 11.59
CA ASN A 383 -15.32 15.13 11.59
C ASN A 383 -16.61 15.86 11.18
N GLY A 384 -17.74 15.14 11.14
CA GLY A 384 -19.04 15.72 10.83
C GLY A 384 -19.24 16.21 9.40
N LEU A 385 -18.43 15.73 8.42
CA LEU A 385 -18.69 15.93 6.98
C LEU A 385 -19.98 15.25 6.56
N ILE A 386 -20.18 14.02 7.02
CA ILE A 386 -21.44 13.31 6.89
C ILE A 386 -22.06 13.17 8.27
N ARG A 387 -23.37 13.45 8.38
CA ARG A 387 -24.11 13.28 9.62
C ARG A 387 -24.69 11.87 9.72
N PRO A 388 -24.73 11.28 10.93
CA PRO A 388 -25.33 9.97 11.16
C PRO A 388 -26.76 9.89 10.60
N GLN A 389 -27.06 8.84 9.84
CA GLN A 389 -28.43 8.54 9.41
C GLN A 389 -29.17 7.68 10.44
N GLU A 390 -28.43 6.74 11.05
CA GLU A 390 -28.88 5.91 12.17
C GLU A 390 -27.74 5.77 13.17
N GLY A 391 -28.04 5.58 14.44
CA GLY A 391 -27.07 5.57 15.53
C GLY A 391 -26.64 6.98 15.95
N SER A 392 -25.52 7.07 16.63
CA SER A 392 -24.95 8.33 17.13
C SER A 392 -23.43 8.38 16.96
N VAL A 393 -22.92 9.58 16.74
CA VAL A 393 -21.49 9.89 16.76
C VAL A 393 -21.28 11.10 17.65
N CYS A 394 -20.50 10.93 18.70
CA CYS A 394 -20.08 11.99 19.61
C CYS A 394 -18.56 12.14 19.50
N ALA A 395 -18.07 13.35 19.22
CA ALA A 395 -16.64 13.64 19.18
C ALA A 395 -16.33 14.84 20.08
N LEU A 396 -15.41 14.66 21.03
CA LEU A 396 -15.00 15.69 22.00
C LEU A 396 -16.20 16.31 22.73
N GLY A 397 -17.17 15.47 23.11
CA GLY A 397 -18.42 15.89 23.76
C GLY A 397 -19.45 16.56 22.85
N LEU A 398 -19.20 16.63 21.55
CA LEU A 398 -20.10 17.24 20.55
C LEU A 398 -20.91 16.15 19.83
N ASP A 399 -22.24 16.24 19.87
CA ASP A 399 -23.12 15.37 19.08
C ASP A 399 -23.14 15.80 17.61
N LEU A 400 -22.63 14.92 16.72
CA LEU A 400 -22.50 15.19 15.29
C LEU A 400 -23.79 14.98 14.50
N SER A 401 -24.86 14.52 15.12
CA SER A 401 -26.21 14.51 14.51
C SER A 401 -26.74 15.94 14.34
N SER A 402 -26.34 16.86 15.23
CA SER A 402 -26.71 18.26 15.21
C SER A 402 -25.85 19.09 14.24
N LYS A 403 -26.46 20.08 13.54
CA LYS A 403 -25.70 21.01 12.66
C LYS A 403 -24.62 21.78 13.42
N LYS A 404 -24.90 22.18 14.67
CA LYS A 404 -23.95 22.95 15.50
C LYS A 404 -22.77 22.09 15.92
N GLY A 405 -23.00 20.84 16.37
CA GLY A 405 -21.93 19.91 16.74
C GLY A 405 -21.07 19.55 15.54
N ALA A 406 -21.67 19.21 14.39
CA ALA A 406 -20.95 18.91 13.16
C ALA A 406 -20.14 20.11 12.60
N ALA A 407 -20.54 21.34 12.86
CA ALA A 407 -19.76 22.51 12.50
C ALA A 407 -18.60 22.77 13.48
N ALA A 408 -18.85 22.64 14.78
CA ALA A 408 -17.88 22.90 15.83
C ALA A 408 -16.74 21.86 15.87
N VAL A 409 -17.02 20.60 15.53
CA VAL A 409 -16.03 19.51 15.55
C VAL A 409 -14.94 19.69 14.49
N LYS A 410 -15.23 20.36 13.36
CA LYS A 410 -14.28 20.53 12.24
C LYS A 410 -13.00 21.28 12.63
N ALA A 411 -13.08 22.14 13.65
CA ALA A 411 -11.91 22.83 14.18
C ALA A 411 -11.04 21.92 15.06
N LYS A 412 -11.62 20.87 15.63
CA LYS A 412 -10.99 20.02 16.64
C LYS A 412 -10.57 18.66 16.09
N VAL A 413 -11.26 18.15 15.06
CA VAL A 413 -10.96 16.91 14.35
C VAL A 413 -10.49 17.27 12.96
N GLY A 414 -9.16 17.33 12.79
CA GLY A 414 -8.52 17.57 11.49
C GLY A 414 -8.57 16.32 10.63
N VAL A 415 -8.87 16.47 9.35
CA VAL A 415 -8.84 15.36 8.38
C VAL A 415 -7.88 15.68 7.26
N VAL A 416 -6.97 14.74 6.99
CA VAL A 416 -6.10 14.73 5.82
C VAL A 416 -6.60 13.65 4.90
N PHE A 417 -7.09 14.02 3.72
CA PHE A 417 -7.60 13.08 2.72
C PHE A 417 -6.47 12.46 1.88
N GLN A 418 -6.79 11.40 1.17
CA GLN A 418 -5.93 10.82 0.14
C GLN A 418 -5.59 11.90 -0.90
N TYR A 419 -4.34 12.10 -1.24
CA TYR A 419 -3.86 13.20 -2.10
C TYR A 419 -4.18 14.62 -1.56
N PRO A 420 -3.67 14.98 -0.36
CA PRO A 420 -3.98 16.26 0.26
C PRO A 420 -3.49 17.48 -0.55
N GLU A 421 -2.52 17.28 -1.43
CA GLU A 421 -2.04 18.30 -2.38
C GLU A 421 -3.12 18.80 -3.35
N ARG A 422 -4.16 18.01 -3.62
CA ARG A 422 -5.31 18.43 -4.44
C ARG A 422 -6.24 19.41 -3.73
N GLN A 423 -6.02 19.65 -2.44
CA GLN A 423 -6.81 20.60 -1.63
C GLN A 423 -6.20 22.00 -1.61
N LEU A 424 -5.01 22.18 -2.16
CA LEU A 424 -4.34 23.46 -2.26
C LEU A 424 -5.03 24.34 -3.31
N PHE A 425 -5.31 25.60 -2.96
CA PHE A 425 -6.09 26.50 -3.83
C PHE A 425 -5.67 27.97 -3.74
N ALA A 426 -4.89 28.38 -2.72
CA ALA A 426 -4.51 29.77 -2.53
C ALA A 426 -3.36 30.19 -3.45
N GLU A 427 -3.17 31.49 -3.61
CA GLU A 427 -2.09 32.06 -4.41
C GLU A 427 -0.71 31.83 -3.80
N THR A 428 -0.62 31.82 -2.45
CA THR A 428 0.63 31.59 -1.72
C THR A 428 0.48 30.51 -0.65
N VAL A 429 1.59 29.85 -0.32
CA VAL A 429 1.68 28.85 0.75
C VAL A 429 1.19 29.42 2.09
N ALA A 430 1.64 30.64 2.44
CA ALA A 430 1.23 31.28 3.68
C ALA A 430 -0.28 31.52 3.75
N GLN A 431 -0.91 31.89 2.63
CA GLN A 431 -2.35 32.10 2.55
C GLN A 431 -3.13 30.79 2.66
N ASP A 432 -2.63 29.73 2.03
CA ASP A 432 -3.27 28.41 2.06
C ASP A 432 -3.28 27.84 3.49
N VAL A 433 -2.12 27.85 4.16
CA VAL A 433 -2.00 27.39 5.55
C VAL A 433 -2.79 28.28 6.52
N ALA A 434 -2.90 29.59 6.26
CA ALA A 434 -3.67 30.52 7.08
C ALA A 434 -5.18 30.38 6.93
N PHE A 435 -5.68 29.67 5.92
CA PHE A 435 -7.11 29.60 5.60
C PHE A 435 -7.95 29.05 6.76
N GLY A 436 -7.53 27.92 7.35
CA GLY A 436 -8.20 27.32 8.49
C GLY A 436 -8.27 28.26 9.70
N PRO A 437 -7.14 28.74 10.23
CA PRO A 437 -7.08 29.69 11.34
C PRO A 437 -7.89 30.97 11.13
N ARG A 438 -7.88 31.54 9.92
CA ARG A 438 -8.72 32.72 9.58
C ARG A 438 -10.20 32.41 9.66
N ASN A 439 -10.64 31.26 9.15
CA ASN A 439 -12.03 30.84 9.21
C ASN A 439 -12.52 30.55 10.65
N LEU A 440 -11.59 30.25 11.56
CA LEU A 440 -11.88 30.16 13.00
C LEU A 440 -12.02 31.54 13.66
N GLY A 441 -11.79 32.64 12.95
CA GLY A 441 -11.88 34.00 13.47
C GLY A 441 -10.75 34.38 14.43
N LEU A 442 -9.58 33.74 14.31
CA LEU A 442 -8.43 34.03 15.17
C LEU A 442 -7.81 35.41 14.84
N PRO A 443 -7.22 36.08 15.84
CA PRO A 443 -6.47 37.32 15.65
C PRO A 443 -5.30 37.12 14.66
N GLN A 444 -4.94 38.15 13.93
CA GLN A 444 -3.93 38.05 12.85
C GLN A 444 -2.54 37.63 13.35
N ASP A 445 -2.14 38.06 14.54
CA ASP A 445 -0.89 37.67 15.19
C ASP A 445 -0.86 36.18 15.50
N GLU A 446 -1.97 35.63 15.98
CA GLU A 446 -2.14 34.19 16.23
C GLU A 446 -2.16 33.38 14.93
N VAL A 447 -2.80 33.88 13.86
CA VAL A 447 -2.77 33.26 12.55
C VAL A 447 -1.32 33.14 12.04
N VAL A 448 -0.55 34.23 12.10
CA VAL A 448 0.87 34.23 11.67
C VAL A 448 1.71 33.24 12.49
N ARG A 449 1.52 33.24 13.81
CA ARG A 449 2.19 32.27 14.71
C ARG A 449 1.90 30.83 14.31
N ARG A 450 0.62 30.48 14.10
CA ARG A 450 0.20 29.13 13.74
C ARG A 450 0.71 28.70 12.38
N VAL A 451 0.71 29.59 11.40
CA VAL A 451 1.30 29.32 10.06
C VAL A 451 2.78 28.99 10.18
N ALA A 452 3.55 29.82 10.88
CA ALA A 452 4.99 29.58 11.06
C ALA A 452 5.25 28.27 11.81
N THR A 453 4.52 28.01 12.90
CA THR A 453 4.70 26.80 13.72
C THR A 453 4.33 25.54 12.95
N SER A 454 3.21 25.54 12.21
CA SER A 454 2.76 24.35 11.46
C SER A 454 3.66 24.05 10.27
N LEU A 455 4.17 25.05 9.55
CA LEU A 455 5.17 24.83 8.50
C LEU A 455 6.47 24.27 9.07
N ALA A 456 6.95 24.82 10.18
CA ALA A 456 8.15 24.30 10.84
C ALA A 456 7.98 22.84 11.32
N ARG A 457 6.80 22.47 11.84
CA ARG A 457 6.48 21.09 12.25
C ARG A 457 6.59 20.09 11.09
N VAL A 458 6.23 20.48 9.89
CA VAL A 458 6.34 19.64 8.70
C VAL A 458 7.69 19.76 7.98
N GLY A 459 8.65 20.47 8.58
CA GLY A 459 10.01 20.64 8.02
C GLY A 459 10.09 21.60 6.85
N LEU A 460 9.21 22.61 6.81
CA LEU A 460 9.20 23.66 5.79
C LEU A 460 9.49 25.03 6.43
N ASP A 461 10.34 25.83 5.77
CA ASP A 461 10.66 27.16 6.23
C ASP A 461 9.73 28.20 5.58
N LEU A 462 8.95 28.89 6.41
CA LEU A 462 8.04 29.95 5.97
C LEU A 462 8.76 31.06 5.18
N ALA A 463 9.99 31.43 5.59
CA ALA A 463 10.75 32.46 4.93
C ALA A 463 11.18 32.08 3.50
N ALA A 464 11.40 30.77 3.27
CA ALA A 464 11.84 30.26 1.97
C ALA A 464 10.69 30.02 0.97
N ILE A 465 9.49 29.66 1.47
CA ILE A 465 8.39 29.23 0.60
C ILE A 465 7.07 29.95 0.82
N GLY A 466 6.95 30.79 1.86
CA GLY A 466 5.66 31.38 2.27
C GLY A 466 4.99 32.21 1.17
N ASP A 467 5.75 32.95 0.39
CA ASP A 467 5.27 33.81 -0.70
C ASP A 467 5.18 33.07 -2.06
N LYS A 468 5.67 31.80 -2.15
CA LYS A 468 5.59 31.02 -3.38
C LYS A 468 4.18 30.50 -3.60
N SER A 469 3.83 30.27 -4.87
CA SER A 469 2.64 29.51 -5.20
C SER A 469 2.78 28.06 -4.73
N PRO A 470 1.76 27.48 -4.09
CA PRO A 470 1.78 26.05 -3.77
C PRO A 470 2.05 25.16 -5.00
N PHE A 471 1.61 25.59 -6.18
CA PHE A 471 1.76 24.84 -7.44
C PHE A 471 3.17 24.87 -8.04
N GLU A 472 4.04 25.77 -7.55
CA GLU A 472 5.47 25.79 -7.91
C GLU A 472 6.32 24.81 -7.08
N LEU A 473 5.73 24.23 -6.03
CA LEU A 473 6.41 23.32 -5.13
C LEU A 473 6.43 21.89 -5.69
N SER A 474 7.42 21.11 -5.26
CA SER A 474 7.40 19.67 -5.53
C SER A 474 6.19 19.00 -4.88
N GLY A 475 5.70 17.87 -5.43
CA GLY A 475 4.54 17.15 -4.90
C GLY A 475 4.69 16.79 -3.41
N GLY A 476 5.89 16.42 -2.96
CA GLY A 476 6.17 16.17 -1.54
C GLY A 476 6.05 17.44 -0.68
N GLN A 477 6.51 18.58 -1.19
CA GLN A 477 6.34 19.87 -0.50
C GLN A 477 4.87 20.31 -0.48
N GLN A 478 4.15 20.17 -1.60
CA GLN A 478 2.71 20.44 -1.67
C GLN A 478 1.93 19.66 -0.61
N ARG A 479 2.22 18.35 -0.49
CA ARG A 479 1.60 17.48 0.53
C ARG A 479 1.90 17.95 1.95
N ARG A 480 3.15 18.35 2.24
CA ARG A 480 3.54 18.90 3.54
C ARG A 480 2.84 20.23 3.83
N VAL A 481 2.64 21.08 2.83
CA VAL A 481 1.88 22.34 2.94
C VAL A 481 0.41 22.05 3.28
N ALA A 482 -0.24 21.14 2.55
CA ALA A 482 -1.62 20.76 2.82
C ALA A 482 -1.77 20.17 4.25
N PHE A 483 -0.80 19.35 4.68
CA PHE A 483 -0.76 18.81 6.04
C PHE A 483 -0.57 19.92 7.09
N ALA A 484 0.33 20.90 6.84
CA ALA A 484 0.51 22.07 7.69
C ALA A 484 -0.79 22.90 7.84
N GLY A 485 -1.59 23.02 6.77
CA GLY A 485 -2.90 23.68 6.80
C GLY A 485 -3.87 23.04 7.78
N VAL A 486 -3.86 21.70 7.90
CA VAL A 486 -4.67 20.99 8.90
C VAL A 486 -4.09 21.18 10.31
N LEU A 487 -2.76 21.08 10.48
CA LEU A 487 -2.09 21.28 11.77
C LEU A 487 -2.23 22.72 12.29
N ALA A 488 -2.36 23.72 11.41
CA ALA A 488 -2.53 25.12 11.80
C ALA A 488 -3.85 25.39 12.54
N MET A 489 -4.82 24.50 12.42
CA MET A 489 -6.05 24.55 13.23
C MET A 489 -5.84 24.05 14.68
N GLU A 490 -4.67 23.43 14.97
CA GLU A 490 -4.34 22.79 16.26
C GLU A 490 -5.41 21.76 16.69
N PRO A 491 -5.64 20.73 15.87
CA PRO A 491 -6.66 19.73 16.16
C PRO A 491 -6.30 18.89 17.40
N GLU A 492 -7.32 18.43 18.14
CA GLU A 492 -7.17 17.46 19.25
C GLU A 492 -7.12 16.01 18.72
N VAL A 493 -7.74 15.76 17.56
CA VAL A 493 -7.74 14.47 16.85
C VAL A 493 -7.36 14.70 15.40
N LEU A 494 -6.41 13.91 14.90
CA LEU A 494 -5.97 13.90 13.51
C LEU A 494 -6.42 12.62 12.82
N VAL A 495 -7.21 12.74 11.79
CA VAL A 495 -7.68 11.62 10.96
C VAL A 495 -6.96 11.66 9.63
N LEU A 496 -6.31 10.56 9.25
CA LEU A 496 -5.48 10.41 8.07
C LEU A 496 -6.10 9.34 7.17
N ASP A 497 -6.61 9.72 6.01
CA ASP A 497 -7.19 8.77 5.04
C ASP A 497 -6.15 8.43 3.95
N GLU A 498 -5.49 7.29 4.09
CA GLU A 498 -4.44 6.77 3.20
C GLU A 498 -3.32 7.78 2.92
N PRO A 499 -2.69 8.34 3.96
CA PRO A 499 -1.77 9.47 3.80
C PRO A 499 -0.47 9.11 3.07
N MET A 500 -0.16 7.81 2.91
CA MET A 500 1.07 7.33 2.25
C MET A 500 0.90 7.06 0.76
N ALA A 501 -0.32 7.17 0.21
CA ALA A 501 -0.58 6.87 -1.19
C ALA A 501 0.27 7.77 -2.13
N GLY A 502 1.02 7.15 -3.06
CA GLY A 502 1.87 7.85 -4.02
C GLY A 502 3.15 8.48 -3.47
N LEU A 503 3.55 8.18 -2.22
CA LEU A 503 4.85 8.56 -1.67
C LEU A 503 5.89 7.50 -2.04
N ASP A 504 7.10 7.97 -2.36
CA ASP A 504 8.26 7.10 -2.42
C ASP A 504 8.67 6.62 -1.02
N PRO A 505 9.50 5.57 -0.90
CA PRO A 505 9.84 4.99 0.40
C PRO A 505 10.45 5.96 1.40
N ALA A 506 11.29 6.90 0.95
CA ALA A 506 11.90 7.89 1.85
C ALA A 506 10.87 8.89 2.37
N ALA A 507 10.06 9.47 1.46
CA ALA A 507 9.00 10.40 1.85
C ALA A 507 7.96 9.73 2.78
N ARG A 508 7.71 8.42 2.58
CA ARG A 508 6.85 7.63 3.46
C ARG A 508 7.44 7.50 4.87
N ARG A 509 8.73 7.17 4.99
CA ARG A 509 9.41 7.10 6.31
C ARG A 509 9.37 8.45 7.03
N ASP A 510 9.79 9.53 6.35
CA ASP A 510 9.77 10.89 6.91
C ASP A 510 8.37 11.27 7.43
N PHE A 511 7.33 10.89 6.67
CA PHE A 511 5.95 11.22 7.04
C PHE A 511 5.46 10.37 8.23
N LEU A 512 5.81 9.08 8.30
CA LEU A 512 5.50 8.23 9.45
C LEU A 512 6.21 8.72 10.72
N GLU A 513 7.49 9.12 10.62
CA GLU A 513 8.24 9.71 11.72
C GLU A 513 7.62 11.04 12.20
N LEU A 514 7.11 11.85 11.27
CA LEU A 514 6.38 13.07 11.61
C LEU A 514 5.11 12.75 12.41
N ILE A 515 4.30 11.78 11.94
CA ILE A 515 3.05 11.39 12.63
C ILE A 515 3.37 10.81 14.01
N ASP A 516 4.35 9.93 14.11
CA ASP A 516 4.79 9.32 15.38
C ASP A 516 5.25 10.38 16.40
N ARG A 517 6.01 11.39 15.94
CA ARG A 517 6.39 12.54 16.78
C ARG A 517 5.18 13.31 17.28
N LEU A 518 4.21 13.63 16.41
CA LEU A 518 2.98 14.33 16.79
C LEU A 518 2.14 13.51 17.78
N HIS A 519 2.09 12.19 17.58
CA HIS A 519 1.42 11.27 18.51
C HIS A 519 2.10 11.26 19.89
N ARG A 520 3.43 11.19 19.94
CA ARG A 520 4.19 11.29 21.20
C ARG A 520 4.02 12.65 21.90
N GLU A 521 3.73 13.72 21.15
CA GLU A 521 3.33 15.02 21.71
C GLU A 521 1.92 15.01 22.32
N GLY A 522 1.18 13.89 22.26
CA GLY A 522 -0.14 13.69 22.83
C GLY A 522 -1.30 13.85 21.87
N LEU A 523 -1.04 13.97 20.57
CA LEU A 523 -2.09 14.05 19.55
C LEU A 523 -2.77 12.68 19.39
N THR A 524 -4.11 12.64 19.41
CA THR A 524 -4.86 11.44 19.05
C THR A 524 -4.84 11.25 17.53
N VAL A 525 -4.49 10.07 17.06
CA VAL A 525 -4.36 9.78 15.61
C VAL A 525 -5.29 8.65 15.21
N VAL A 526 -6.02 8.83 14.11
CA VAL A 526 -6.78 7.76 13.43
C VAL A 526 -6.23 7.65 12.02
N MET A 527 -5.61 6.53 11.67
CA MET A 527 -4.98 6.33 10.36
C MET A 527 -5.63 5.21 9.59
N VAL A 528 -6.17 5.52 8.42
CA VAL A 528 -6.59 4.53 7.42
C VAL A 528 -5.37 4.13 6.60
N SER A 529 -5.09 2.84 6.49
CA SER A 529 -4.01 2.34 5.63
C SER A 529 -4.34 0.97 5.05
N HIS A 530 -3.85 0.73 3.84
CA HIS A 530 -3.81 -0.60 3.21
C HIS A 530 -2.51 -1.35 3.53
N SER A 531 -1.51 -0.66 4.08
CA SER A 531 -0.25 -1.28 4.50
C SER A 531 -0.39 -1.88 5.89
N MET A 532 -0.38 -3.19 5.96
CA MET A 532 -0.41 -3.90 7.24
C MET A 532 0.88 -3.68 8.03
N ASP A 533 2.00 -3.46 7.35
CA ASP A 533 3.29 -3.15 7.98
C ASP A 533 3.25 -1.79 8.69
N ASP A 534 2.65 -0.74 8.08
CA ASP A 534 2.50 0.56 8.74
C ASP A 534 1.62 0.46 9.98
N LEU A 535 0.47 -0.22 9.84
CA LEU A 535 -0.45 -0.40 10.95
C LEU A 535 0.18 -1.21 12.09
N ALA A 536 0.97 -2.23 11.75
CA ALA A 536 1.68 -3.05 12.74
C ALA A 536 2.73 -2.26 13.53
N ASN A 537 3.42 -1.32 12.85
CA ASN A 537 4.51 -0.57 13.44
C ASN A 537 4.08 0.69 14.21
N CYS A 538 2.95 1.32 13.81
CA CYS A 538 2.57 2.63 14.32
C CYS A 538 1.37 2.63 15.28
N CYS A 539 0.47 1.63 15.19
CA CYS A 539 -0.81 1.71 15.86
C CYS A 539 -0.83 0.96 17.20
N ASP A 540 -1.44 1.56 18.21
CA ASP A 540 -1.72 0.91 19.50
C ASP A 540 -2.82 -0.15 19.36
N ARG A 541 -3.83 0.18 18.53
CA ARG A 541 -5.00 -0.67 18.26
C ARG A 541 -5.39 -0.58 16.79
N ILE A 542 -5.87 -1.69 16.24
CA ILE A 542 -6.33 -1.78 14.84
C ILE A 542 -7.80 -2.21 14.85
N VAL A 543 -8.60 -1.55 14.03
CA VAL A 543 -9.97 -1.93 13.68
C VAL A 543 -10.01 -2.33 12.23
N VAL A 544 -10.48 -3.53 11.97
CA VAL A 544 -10.64 -4.08 10.62
C VAL A 544 -12.09 -3.94 10.19
N MET A 545 -12.30 -3.25 9.07
CA MET A 545 -13.62 -3.07 8.46
C MET A 545 -13.82 -4.06 7.32
N ASN A 546 -14.96 -4.72 7.29
CA ASN A 546 -15.39 -5.55 6.17
C ASN A 546 -16.88 -5.31 5.88
N GLU A 547 -17.24 -5.07 4.61
CA GLU A 547 -18.63 -4.87 4.15
C GLU A 547 -19.46 -3.90 5.02
N GLY A 548 -18.84 -2.80 5.43
CA GLY A 548 -19.49 -1.75 6.22
C GLY A 548 -19.62 -2.04 7.72
N ALA A 549 -19.09 -3.14 8.22
CA ALA A 549 -19.12 -3.51 9.64
C ALA A 549 -17.71 -3.68 10.22
N VAL A 550 -17.57 -3.61 11.54
CA VAL A 550 -16.33 -3.98 12.23
C VAL A 550 -16.21 -5.52 12.19
N PHE A 551 -15.12 -6.00 11.60
CA PHE A 551 -14.82 -7.42 11.48
C PHE A 551 -13.96 -7.93 12.64
N ALA A 552 -12.93 -7.17 12.99
CA ALA A 552 -12.04 -7.46 14.11
C ALA A 552 -11.52 -6.17 14.72
N GLU A 553 -11.18 -6.21 16.00
CA GLU A 553 -10.63 -5.09 16.76
C GLU A 553 -9.67 -5.63 17.82
N GLY A 554 -8.52 -4.97 18.01
CA GLY A 554 -7.54 -5.37 19.02
C GLY A 554 -6.18 -4.73 18.78
N THR A 555 -5.20 -5.10 19.60
CA THR A 555 -3.80 -4.74 19.36
C THR A 555 -3.30 -5.37 18.05
N PRO A 556 -2.22 -4.86 17.44
CA PRO A 556 -1.64 -5.46 16.25
C PRO A 556 -1.42 -6.98 16.39
N ALA A 557 -0.90 -7.43 17.54
CA ALA A 557 -0.70 -8.85 17.82
C ALA A 557 -2.01 -9.66 17.79
N GLN A 558 -3.10 -9.14 18.39
CA GLN A 558 -4.39 -9.80 18.41
C GLN A 558 -5.02 -9.88 17.01
N VAL A 559 -5.00 -8.77 16.27
CA VAL A 559 -5.60 -8.71 14.92
C VAL A 559 -4.84 -9.61 13.95
N PHE A 560 -3.51 -9.55 13.94
CA PHE A 560 -2.71 -10.34 13.01
C PHE A 560 -2.59 -11.82 13.40
N ALA A 561 -2.91 -12.21 14.62
CA ALA A 561 -3.07 -13.63 14.98
C ALA A 561 -4.13 -14.35 14.12
N HIS A 562 -5.12 -13.60 13.61
CA HIS A 562 -6.19 -14.10 12.72
C HIS A 562 -5.83 -14.04 11.22
N ALA A 563 -4.58 -14.34 10.85
CA ALA A 563 -4.05 -14.20 9.49
C ALA A 563 -4.90 -14.88 8.39
N ASN A 564 -5.46 -16.07 8.67
CA ASN A 564 -6.29 -16.81 7.70
C ASN A 564 -7.65 -16.12 7.49
N GLU A 565 -8.23 -15.56 8.53
CA GLU A 565 -9.50 -14.84 8.48
C GLU A 565 -9.31 -13.52 7.71
N LEU A 566 -8.22 -12.77 7.97
CA LEU A 566 -7.85 -11.57 7.22
C LEU A 566 -7.65 -11.86 5.73
N LYS A 567 -6.96 -12.96 5.40
CA LYS A 567 -6.80 -13.40 4.01
C LYS A 567 -8.15 -13.73 3.34
N SER A 568 -9.10 -14.31 4.07
CA SER A 568 -10.43 -14.66 3.53
C SER A 568 -11.22 -13.43 3.09
N ILE A 569 -11.06 -12.30 3.79
CA ILE A 569 -11.70 -11.00 3.45
C ILE A 569 -10.83 -10.14 2.51
N GLY A 570 -9.75 -10.69 1.96
CA GLY A 570 -8.90 -10.02 0.96
C GLY A 570 -7.82 -9.11 1.53
N LEU A 571 -7.60 -9.13 2.85
CA LEU A 571 -6.52 -8.38 3.49
C LEU A 571 -5.23 -9.19 3.56
N GLY A 572 -4.11 -8.48 3.55
CA GLY A 572 -2.80 -9.06 3.83
C GLY A 572 -2.52 -9.16 5.32
N VAL A 573 -1.34 -9.69 5.62
CA VAL A 573 -0.70 -9.58 6.94
C VAL A 573 0.68 -8.93 6.74
N PRO A 574 1.32 -8.39 7.80
CA PRO A 574 2.67 -7.85 7.70
C PRO A 574 3.65 -8.81 7.04
N ALA A 575 4.65 -8.28 6.33
CA ALA A 575 5.64 -9.08 5.59
C ALA A 575 6.37 -10.06 6.50
N ALA A 576 6.79 -9.62 7.67
CA ALA A 576 7.45 -10.49 8.66
C ALA A 576 6.57 -11.66 9.10
N GLN A 577 5.29 -11.41 9.39
CA GLN A 577 4.35 -12.47 9.77
C GLN A 577 4.07 -13.42 8.61
N ARG A 578 4.01 -12.92 7.38
CA ARG A 578 3.85 -13.76 6.18
C ARG A 578 5.03 -14.73 6.04
N MET A 579 6.26 -14.23 6.23
CA MET A 579 7.48 -15.07 6.25
C MET A 579 7.47 -16.05 7.42
N ALA A 580 7.08 -15.62 8.63
CA ALA A 580 6.96 -16.50 9.79
C ALA A 580 5.99 -17.67 9.54
N LEU A 581 4.81 -17.39 8.98
CA LEU A 581 3.83 -18.44 8.61
C LEU A 581 4.38 -19.40 7.55
N SER A 582 5.14 -18.89 6.58
CA SER A 582 5.80 -19.72 5.55
C SER A 582 6.90 -20.60 6.16
N LEU A 583 7.66 -20.08 7.12
CA LEU A 583 8.67 -20.83 7.88
C LEU A 583 8.04 -21.96 8.72
N VAL A 584 6.89 -21.71 9.35
CA VAL A 584 6.14 -22.78 10.06
C VAL A 584 5.69 -23.87 9.10
N GLN A 585 5.22 -23.50 7.90
CA GLN A 585 4.88 -24.47 6.85
C GLN A 585 6.11 -25.26 6.35
N ALA A 586 7.29 -24.65 6.39
CA ALA A 586 8.57 -25.29 6.07
C ALA A 586 9.16 -26.11 7.23
N GLY A 587 8.46 -26.22 8.37
CA GLY A 587 8.85 -27.06 9.50
C GLY A 587 9.65 -26.34 10.60
N VAL A 588 9.81 -25.02 10.55
CA VAL A 588 10.44 -24.25 11.61
C VAL A 588 9.44 -23.97 12.73
N PRO A 589 9.66 -24.37 13.99
CA PRO A 589 8.67 -24.30 15.06
C PRO A 589 8.57 -22.90 15.68
N LEU A 590 8.01 -21.94 14.93
CA LEU A 590 7.82 -20.55 15.37
C LEU A 590 6.44 -20.33 15.99
N ARG A 591 6.38 -19.44 16.99
CA ARG A 591 5.13 -18.92 17.52
C ARG A 591 4.81 -17.60 16.82
N CYS A 592 3.86 -17.61 15.88
CA CYS A 592 3.61 -16.49 14.97
C CYS A 592 2.76 -15.35 15.57
N ASP A 593 2.29 -15.45 16.80
CA ASP A 593 1.34 -14.54 17.44
C ASP A 593 1.90 -13.12 17.72
N LYS A 594 3.24 -12.96 17.76
CA LYS A 594 3.90 -11.66 18.00
C LYS A 594 4.93 -11.28 16.94
N LEU A 595 5.05 -12.05 15.86
CA LEU A 595 6.09 -11.88 14.83
C LEU A 595 5.58 -11.05 13.64
N TYR A 596 5.20 -9.80 13.87
CA TYR A 596 4.66 -8.91 12.85
C TYR A 596 5.64 -7.80 12.40
N THR A 597 6.81 -7.68 13.02
CA THR A 597 7.91 -6.82 12.56
C THR A 597 9.13 -7.66 12.17
N VAL A 598 9.99 -7.12 11.28
CA VAL A 598 11.23 -7.80 10.86
C VAL A 598 12.14 -8.05 12.04
N GLU A 599 12.25 -7.08 12.96
CA GLU A 599 13.08 -7.16 14.15
C GLU A 599 12.59 -8.28 15.08
N SER A 600 11.29 -8.35 15.37
CA SER A 600 10.73 -9.40 16.23
C SER A 600 10.92 -10.80 15.65
N LEU A 601 10.77 -10.94 14.32
CA LEU A 601 11.03 -12.21 13.63
C LEU A 601 12.52 -12.57 13.66
N ALA A 602 13.41 -11.60 13.45
CA ALA A 602 14.86 -11.83 13.49
C ALA A 602 15.34 -12.20 14.90
N ASP A 603 14.77 -11.61 15.96
CA ASP A 603 15.08 -11.93 17.35
C ASP A 603 14.70 -13.37 17.69
N GLU A 604 13.48 -13.78 17.36
CA GLU A 604 12.99 -15.14 17.60
C GLU A 604 13.81 -16.18 16.84
N LEU A 605 14.06 -15.95 15.55
CA LEU A 605 14.87 -16.84 14.71
C LEU A 605 16.31 -16.92 15.20
N ALA A 606 16.94 -15.80 15.55
CA ALA A 606 18.30 -15.79 16.08
C ALA A 606 18.39 -16.55 17.40
N GLY A 607 17.46 -16.32 18.33
CA GLY A 607 17.37 -17.06 19.59
C GLY A 607 17.25 -18.57 19.38
N MET A 608 16.41 -18.99 18.44
CA MET A 608 16.22 -20.38 18.10
C MET A 608 17.44 -20.99 17.39
N LEU A 609 17.93 -20.32 16.35
CA LEU A 609 19.05 -20.85 15.53
C LEU A 609 20.38 -20.85 16.26
N LEU A 610 20.64 -19.91 17.16
CA LEU A 610 21.85 -19.84 17.97
C LEU A 610 21.75 -20.68 19.24
N GLY A 611 20.56 -20.79 19.84
CA GLY A 611 20.30 -21.64 21.02
C GLY A 611 20.37 -23.13 20.72
N CYS A 612 20.07 -23.57 19.52
CA CYS A 612 20.25 -24.96 19.07
C CYS A 612 21.73 -25.40 19.03
N ALA A 613 22.69 -24.45 18.96
CA ALA A 613 24.11 -24.76 18.95
C ALA A 613 24.66 -25.22 20.32
N ASP A 614 23.92 -25.02 21.42
CA ASP A 614 24.36 -25.39 22.78
C ASP A 614 23.79 -26.74 23.30
N GLY A 615 22.96 -27.44 22.51
CA GLY A 615 22.24 -28.62 22.98
C GLY A 615 23.04 -29.95 23.01
N PRO A 616 23.39 -30.66 21.93
CA PRO A 616 23.95 -32.01 22.03
C PRO A 616 25.47 -32.12 21.96
N LEU A 617 26.21 -31.09 21.48
CA LEU A 617 27.69 -31.19 21.36
C LEU A 617 28.44 -30.96 22.67
N ARG A 618 27.85 -30.37 23.71
CA ARG A 618 28.48 -30.26 25.06
C ARG A 618 28.39 -31.58 25.83
N ALA A 619 27.35 -32.40 25.60
CA ALA A 619 27.25 -33.70 26.29
C ALA A 619 28.30 -34.73 25.81
N SER A 620 28.72 -34.67 24.54
CA SER A 620 29.75 -35.58 23.99
C SER A 620 31.17 -35.14 24.34
N ARG A 621 31.46 -33.83 24.57
CA ARG A 621 32.77 -33.35 25.03
C ARG A 621 32.98 -33.53 26.53
N GLN A 622 31.92 -33.52 27.35
CA GLN A 622 32.05 -33.83 28.78
C GLN A 622 32.12 -35.33 29.07
N ALA A 623 31.56 -36.18 28.21
CA ALA A 623 31.72 -37.62 28.32
C ALA A 623 33.12 -38.12 27.89
N GLY A 624 33.74 -37.47 26.89
CA GLY A 624 35.12 -37.75 26.46
C GLY A 624 36.22 -37.30 27.44
N SER A 625 35.96 -36.28 28.25
CA SER A 625 36.95 -35.75 29.26
C SER A 625 36.93 -36.56 30.58
N LYS A 626 35.89 -37.34 30.85
CA LYS A 626 35.84 -38.21 32.05
C LYS A 626 36.44 -39.60 31.86
N MET A 627 36.74 -40.00 30.60
CA MET A 627 37.38 -41.28 30.32
C MET A 627 38.89 -41.21 30.16
N ALA A 628 39.48 -40.00 30.10
CA ALA A 628 40.93 -39.81 29.94
C ALA A 628 41.71 -39.62 31.26
N THR A 629 41.08 -39.72 32.43
CA THR A 629 41.72 -39.53 33.76
C THR A 629 41.66 -40.74 34.66
N GLN A 630 41.48 -41.97 34.11
CA GLN A 630 41.50 -43.23 34.89
C GLN A 630 42.51 -44.29 34.43
N GLU A 631 43.48 -43.94 33.59
CA GLU A 631 44.61 -44.82 33.24
C GLU A 631 45.97 -44.16 33.43
N GLU A 632 46.30 -43.66 34.62
CA GLU A 632 47.65 -43.51 35.09
C GLU A 632 47.64 -43.63 36.62
N GLY A 633 47.83 -44.85 37.06
CA GLY A 633 47.94 -45.16 38.47
C GLY A 633 48.01 -46.66 38.77
N CYS A 634 49.03 -47.35 38.21
CA CYS A 634 49.73 -48.52 38.85
C CYS A 634 51.03 -48.78 38.13
#